data_f671962e7ebd8b83c2f8270f388aa469
#
_entry.id   f671962e7ebd8b83c2f8270f388aa469
#
_cell.length_a   1.000
_cell.length_b   1.000
_cell.length_c   1.000
_cell.angle_alpha   90.00
_cell.angle_beta   90.00
_cell.angle_gamma   90.00
#
_symmetry.space_group_name_H-M   'P 1'
#
loop_
_entity.id
_entity.type
_entity.pdbx_description
1 polymer ?
#
loop_
_entity_poly.entity_id
_entity_poly.type
_entity_poly.pdbx_seq_one_letter_code
_entity_poly.pdbx_strand_id
1 'polypeptide(L)'
;MKNNMKSFLALVGFVIASITTGCGQSHTVWLDDLDLTAMTQGNGVAMKNKSVDGKTLTIGGQTFERGVGTHSVSEIAIQLDGKAVSFTAQVGLDDEIIEHKTSAEFIVIGDGARLWSSGIVKAGDAPKLCSVSLDGVKRLELIVADGGDGPYYDHADWADAKIISKGKKSFPTLKFIATEPYILTPPAPATPRINGASVFGVRPGSPFQYQIAATGDRPMRFAAEGLPAGLEIHPETGLITGKLTKAGTFEVVLQAKNVKGTAERKLRIECGDRIALTPPMGWNSWNCFGHEVSAEKVKQAARAMIESGLVNYGWTYINIDDSWQHHRDPNDRTRGGRLRDDQGNIIPNAQFPDMKGLTDYIHSLGLKVGIYSSPGPWTCGGCVGSYGYEKQDADMYGEWGLDYLKYDWCSYGGV
;
A
#
# COMPACT_ATOMS: atom_id res chain seq x y z
N MET A 1 -44.28 -19.44 98.84
CA MET A 1 -43.82 -20.30 97.89
C MET A 1 -44.04 -19.71 96.51
N LYS A 2 -43.22 -18.84 96.07
CA LYS A 2 -43.28 -18.28 94.75
C LYS A 2 -41.83 -18.13 94.16
N ASN A 3 -41.51 -18.96 93.22
CA ASN A 3 -40.24 -18.89 92.50
C ASN A 3 -40.26 -17.75 91.53
N ASN A 4 -39.29 -16.87 91.64
CA ASN A 4 -38.92 -15.88 90.67
C ASN A 4 -37.74 -16.37 89.83
N MET A 5 -37.94 -16.61 88.59
CA MET A 5 -36.92 -16.92 87.59
C MET A 5 -36.70 -15.68 86.74
N LYS A 6 -35.51 -15.10 86.90
CA LYS A 6 -35.06 -13.96 86.06
C LYS A 6 -34.44 -14.49 84.80
N SER A 7 -35.06 -14.18 83.65
CA SER A 7 -34.46 -14.43 82.35
C SER A 7 -33.43 -13.41 82.01
N PHE A 8 -32.25 -13.88 81.64
CA PHE A 8 -31.15 -13.07 81.05
C PHE A 8 -31.33 -13.10 79.53
N LEU A 9 -31.64 -11.96 78.94
CA LEU A 9 -31.64 -11.79 77.47
C LEU A 9 -30.23 -11.40 77.07
N ALA A 10 -29.50 -12.28 76.35
CA ALA A 10 -28.25 -11.96 75.69
C ALA A 10 -28.55 -11.37 74.28
N LEU A 11 -28.20 -10.12 74.09
CA LEU A 11 -28.29 -9.42 72.82
C LEU A 11 -27.08 -9.81 71.96
N VAL A 12 -27.25 -10.70 70.99
CA VAL A 12 -26.24 -10.99 69.98
C VAL A 12 -26.39 -9.94 68.83
N GLY A 13 -25.48 -8.96 68.83
CA GLY A 13 -25.40 -8.00 67.77
C GLY A 13 -24.81 -8.64 66.50
N PHE A 14 -25.65 -8.84 65.49
CA PHE A 14 -25.18 -9.20 64.14
C PHE A 14 -24.61 -7.93 63.46
N VAL A 15 -23.28 -7.86 63.30
CA VAL A 15 -22.65 -6.88 62.41
C VAL A 15 -22.79 -7.41 60.99
N ILE A 16 -23.77 -6.90 60.23
CA ILE A 16 -23.86 -7.12 58.79
C ILE A 16 -22.83 -6.22 58.14
N ALA A 17 -21.67 -6.82 57.83
CA ALA A 17 -20.70 -6.19 56.93
C ALA A 17 -21.30 -6.12 55.53
N SER A 18 -21.83 -4.97 55.15
CA SER A 18 -22.23 -4.68 53.75
C SER A 18 -20.98 -4.70 52.87
N ILE A 19 -20.73 -5.83 52.20
CA ILE A 19 -19.76 -5.89 51.12
C ILE A 19 -20.42 -5.14 49.92
N THR A 20 -20.15 -3.86 49.77
CA THR A 20 -20.43 -3.12 48.57
C THR A 20 -19.44 -3.61 47.50
N THR A 21 -19.82 -4.64 46.78
CA THR A 21 -19.15 -4.94 45.53
C THR A 21 -19.40 -3.72 44.61
N GLY A 22 -18.35 -2.88 44.48
CA GLY A 22 -18.39 -1.77 43.54
C GLY A 22 -18.55 -2.32 42.13
N CYS A 23 -19.83 -2.39 41.68
CA CYS A 23 -20.17 -2.67 40.29
C CYS A 23 -19.65 -1.46 39.47
N GLY A 24 -18.43 -1.55 38.95
CA GLY A 24 -17.90 -0.51 38.06
C GLY A 24 -18.91 -0.28 36.92
N GLN A 25 -19.24 0.98 36.69
CA GLN A 25 -20.19 1.37 35.66
C GLN A 25 -19.75 0.79 34.31
N SER A 26 -20.56 -0.01 33.64
CA SER A 26 -20.25 -0.52 32.31
C SER A 26 -20.45 0.59 31.27
N HIS A 27 -19.55 0.65 30.29
CA HIS A 27 -19.63 1.59 29.16
C HIS A 27 -19.60 0.82 27.84
N THR A 28 -20.32 1.34 26.86
CA THR A 28 -20.19 0.92 25.47
C THR A 28 -19.11 1.76 24.80
N VAL A 29 -18.11 1.09 24.24
CA VAL A 29 -17.03 1.70 23.43
C VAL A 29 -17.23 1.21 22.02
N TRP A 30 -17.55 2.11 21.10
CA TRP A 30 -17.75 1.79 19.69
C TRP A 30 -16.41 1.74 18.96
N LEU A 31 -16.28 0.84 17.99
CA LEU A 31 -15.05 0.70 17.20
C LEU A 31 -14.72 1.98 16.42
N ASP A 32 -15.74 2.63 15.85
CA ASP A 32 -15.65 3.89 15.13
C ASP A 32 -15.31 5.10 16.00
N ASP A 33 -15.45 5.02 17.35
CA ASP A 33 -14.99 6.05 18.28
C ASP A 33 -13.46 5.95 18.56
N LEU A 34 -12.82 4.82 18.24
CA LEU A 34 -11.39 4.61 18.47
C LEU A 34 -10.52 5.34 17.43
N ASP A 35 -9.23 5.41 17.70
CA ASP A 35 -8.24 5.89 16.73
C ASP A 35 -7.95 4.80 15.68
N LEU A 36 -8.48 4.98 14.47
CA LEU A 36 -8.29 4.03 13.38
C LEU A 36 -6.98 4.25 12.60
N THR A 37 -6.18 5.27 12.92
CA THR A 37 -4.89 5.50 12.25
C THR A 37 -3.86 4.38 12.49
N ALA A 38 -4.13 3.54 13.51
CA ALA A 38 -3.34 2.35 13.80
C ALA A 38 -3.75 1.13 12.97
N MET A 39 -4.91 1.18 12.28
CA MET A 39 -5.39 0.08 11.45
C MET A 39 -4.58 -0.01 10.16
N THR A 40 -4.12 -1.21 9.84
CA THR A 40 -3.52 -1.52 8.54
C THR A 40 -4.56 -2.15 7.64
N GLN A 41 -4.48 -1.89 6.32
CA GLN A 41 -5.36 -2.54 5.34
C GLN A 41 -4.73 -2.59 3.95
N GLY A 42 -5.28 -3.46 3.10
CA GLY A 42 -4.72 -3.75 1.78
C GLY A 42 -4.86 -2.61 0.78
N ASN A 43 -5.95 -1.83 0.88
CA ASN A 43 -6.20 -0.69 0.00
C ASN A 43 -6.97 0.41 0.74
N GLY A 44 -6.74 1.67 0.38
CA GLY A 44 -7.40 2.83 0.97
C GLY A 44 -7.08 3.07 2.45
N VAL A 45 -8.03 3.63 3.18
CA VAL A 45 -7.96 3.88 4.64
C VAL A 45 -9.25 3.44 5.30
N ALA A 46 -9.17 2.98 6.56
CA ALA A 46 -10.35 2.61 7.33
C ALA A 46 -11.29 3.81 7.52
N MET A 47 -12.57 3.63 7.23
CA MET A 47 -13.57 4.69 7.22
C MET A 47 -14.54 4.53 8.40
N LYS A 48 -14.72 5.62 9.16
CA LYS A 48 -15.70 5.67 10.27
C LYS A 48 -17.10 5.87 9.73
N ASN A 49 -18.03 4.96 10.08
CA ASN A 49 -19.45 5.03 9.73
C ASN A 49 -19.73 5.11 8.22
N LYS A 50 -18.82 4.58 7.44
CA LYS A 50 -18.84 4.55 5.98
C LYS A 50 -18.17 3.28 5.49
N SER A 51 -18.58 2.80 4.32
CA SER A 51 -17.83 1.80 3.55
C SER A 51 -16.47 2.37 3.11
N VAL A 52 -15.58 1.54 2.61
CA VAL A 52 -14.26 1.98 2.17
C VAL A 52 -14.32 2.99 1.03
N ASP A 53 -15.37 2.97 0.21
CA ASP A 53 -15.65 3.96 -0.84
C ASP A 53 -16.41 5.21 -0.33
N GLY A 54 -16.66 5.30 0.99
CA GLY A 54 -17.32 6.45 1.60
C GLY A 54 -18.85 6.46 1.49
N LYS A 55 -19.47 5.33 1.13
CA LYS A 55 -20.92 5.15 1.08
C LYS A 55 -21.48 4.75 2.45
N THR A 56 -22.78 4.54 2.54
CA THR A 56 -23.44 3.98 3.75
C THR A 56 -23.07 2.52 3.88
N LEU A 57 -22.67 2.09 5.09
CA LEU A 57 -22.42 0.69 5.40
C LEU A 57 -23.64 -0.15 5.07
N THR A 58 -23.54 -1.12 4.17
CA THR A 58 -24.66 -1.95 3.72
C THR A 58 -24.20 -3.38 3.48
N ILE A 59 -24.74 -4.34 4.22
CA ILE A 59 -24.38 -5.76 4.12
C ILE A 59 -25.65 -6.56 3.84
N GLY A 60 -25.73 -7.25 2.70
CA GLY A 60 -26.86 -8.10 2.34
C GLY A 60 -28.21 -7.36 2.35
N GLY A 61 -28.23 -6.11 1.89
CA GLY A 61 -29.41 -5.23 1.86
C GLY A 61 -29.73 -4.55 3.20
N GLN A 62 -28.97 -4.81 4.27
CA GLN A 62 -29.16 -4.20 5.58
C GLN A 62 -28.18 -3.03 5.77
N THR A 63 -28.69 -1.83 6.08
CA THR A 63 -27.90 -0.62 6.33
C THR A 63 -27.55 -0.46 7.81
N PHE A 64 -26.38 0.14 8.08
CA PHE A 64 -25.89 0.39 9.43
C PHE A 64 -25.42 1.84 9.57
N GLU A 65 -25.77 2.48 10.69
CA GLU A 65 -25.39 3.86 10.97
C GLU A 65 -23.97 3.97 11.55
N ARG A 66 -23.51 2.91 12.23
CA ARG A 66 -22.20 2.88 12.91
C ARG A 66 -21.38 1.67 12.49
N GLY A 67 -20.07 1.86 12.45
CA GLY A 67 -19.11 0.80 12.16
C GLY A 67 -17.86 1.31 11.51
N VAL A 68 -17.09 0.39 10.97
CA VAL A 68 -15.82 0.68 10.27
C VAL A 68 -15.79 -0.09 8.96
N GLY A 69 -15.78 0.65 7.86
CA GLY A 69 -15.49 0.09 6.54
C GLY A 69 -13.98 -0.04 6.34
N THR A 70 -13.55 -1.17 5.82
CA THR A 70 -12.15 -1.51 5.60
C THR A 70 -11.99 -2.40 4.37
N HIS A 71 -10.75 -2.67 3.99
CA HIS A 71 -10.42 -3.51 2.84
C HIS A 71 -9.49 -4.65 3.27
N SER A 72 -9.73 -5.89 2.82
CA SER A 72 -8.81 -7.00 3.13
C SER A 72 -7.42 -6.75 2.48
N VAL A 73 -6.31 -7.22 3.01
CA VAL A 73 -6.16 -7.75 4.37
C VAL A 73 -6.08 -6.59 5.34
N SER A 74 -6.94 -6.58 6.37
CA SER A 74 -6.88 -5.50 7.35
C SER A 74 -6.75 -6.02 8.78
N GLU A 75 -6.13 -5.21 9.63
CA GLU A 75 -5.88 -5.56 11.01
C GLU A 75 -5.83 -4.32 11.91
N ILE A 76 -6.46 -4.43 13.08
CA ILE A 76 -6.36 -3.47 14.17
C ILE A 76 -6.18 -4.21 15.50
N ALA A 77 -5.24 -3.76 16.32
CA ALA A 77 -5.07 -4.24 17.68
C ALA A 77 -5.54 -3.20 18.70
N ILE A 78 -6.22 -3.66 19.76
CA ILE A 78 -6.83 -2.82 20.79
C ILE A 78 -6.34 -3.30 22.17
N GLN A 79 -5.76 -2.39 22.96
CA GLN A 79 -5.26 -2.69 24.31
C GLN A 79 -6.41 -2.62 25.33
N LEU A 80 -6.86 -3.77 25.81
CA LEU A 80 -8.02 -3.88 26.73
C LEU A 80 -7.63 -3.93 28.20
N ASP A 81 -6.42 -4.38 28.53
CA ASP A 81 -5.90 -4.54 29.92
C ASP A 81 -6.83 -5.35 30.84
N GLY A 82 -7.58 -6.31 30.31
CA GLY A 82 -8.58 -7.08 31.04
C GLY A 82 -9.80 -6.28 31.51
N LYS A 83 -10.03 -5.09 30.95
CA LYS A 83 -11.13 -4.18 31.31
C LYS A 83 -12.34 -4.28 30.39
N ALA A 84 -12.36 -5.22 29.46
CA ALA A 84 -13.51 -5.49 28.58
C ALA A 84 -14.31 -6.70 29.09
N VAL A 85 -15.58 -6.75 28.72
CA VAL A 85 -16.53 -7.83 29.03
C VAL A 85 -16.83 -8.64 27.77
N SER A 86 -17.16 -7.96 26.69
CA SER A 86 -17.54 -8.59 25.42
C SER A 86 -17.27 -7.67 24.24
N PHE A 87 -17.13 -8.28 23.05
CA PHE A 87 -17.17 -7.61 21.76
C PHE A 87 -18.31 -8.16 20.92
N THR A 88 -19.04 -7.29 20.24
CA THR A 88 -20.08 -7.66 19.29
C THR A 88 -19.98 -6.82 18.04
N ALA A 89 -20.26 -7.41 16.88
CA ALA A 89 -20.34 -6.74 15.58
C ALA A 89 -21.25 -7.50 14.63
N GLN A 90 -21.81 -6.83 13.63
CA GLN A 90 -22.31 -7.43 12.40
C GLN A 90 -21.21 -7.32 11.35
N VAL A 91 -20.88 -8.43 10.67
CA VAL A 91 -19.77 -8.43 9.70
C VAL A 91 -20.21 -8.98 8.37
N GLY A 92 -19.64 -8.45 7.30
CA GLY A 92 -19.87 -8.90 5.95
C GLY A 92 -19.13 -8.04 4.93
N LEU A 93 -19.22 -8.44 3.67
CA LEU A 93 -18.77 -7.60 2.56
C LEU A 93 -19.83 -6.55 2.25
N ASP A 94 -19.40 -5.31 1.99
CA ASP A 94 -20.32 -4.22 1.67
C ASP A 94 -20.99 -4.44 0.31
N ASP A 95 -22.28 -4.09 0.21
CA ASP A 95 -23.05 -4.26 -1.02
C ASP A 95 -22.58 -3.38 -2.18
N GLU A 96 -21.68 -2.41 -1.93
CA GLU A 96 -21.10 -1.59 -2.98
C GLU A 96 -20.28 -2.40 -4.01
N ILE A 97 -19.87 -3.63 -3.62
CA ILE A 97 -19.12 -4.55 -4.48
C ILE A 97 -19.93 -5.79 -4.89
N ILE A 98 -21.26 -5.77 -4.76
CA ILE A 98 -22.14 -6.94 -4.99
C ILE A 98 -22.00 -7.55 -6.39
N GLU A 99 -21.58 -6.77 -7.38
CA GLU A 99 -21.33 -7.23 -8.76
C GLU A 99 -20.04 -8.06 -8.89
N HIS A 100 -19.19 -8.06 -7.84
CA HIS A 100 -17.91 -8.75 -7.83
C HIS A 100 -18.01 -10.10 -7.11
N LYS A 101 -17.33 -11.11 -7.66
CA LYS A 101 -17.22 -12.43 -7.04
C LYS A 101 -16.01 -12.43 -6.11
N THR A 102 -16.17 -11.88 -4.94
CA THR A 102 -15.12 -11.75 -3.95
C THR A 102 -15.54 -12.33 -2.61
N SER A 103 -14.57 -12.69 -1.78
CA SER A 103 -14.81 -13.30 -0.47
C SER A 103 -13.80 -12.86 0.57
N ALA A 104 -14.21 -12.82 1.85
CA ALA A 104 -13.34 -12.50 2.97
C ALA A 104 -13.63 -13.39 4.18
N GLU A 105 -12.72 -13.40 5.17
CA GLU A 105 -12.92 -14.02 6.47
C GLU A 105 -12.67 -13.00 7.57
N PHE A 106 -13.64 -12.81 8.48
CA PHE A 106 -13.49 -11.98 9.66
C PHE A 106 -13.01 -12.83 10.83
N ILE A 107 -11.97 -12.39 11.52
CA ILE A 107 -11.34 -13.13 12.61
C ILE A 107 -11.18 -12.24 13.83
N VAL A 108 -11.52 -12.77 15.00
CA VAL A 108 -11.31 -12.12 16.29
C VAL A 108 -10.33 -12.92 17.11
N ILE A 109 -9.25 -12.28 17.54
CA ILE A 109 -8.18 -12.88 18.35
C ILE A 109 -8.10 -12.16 19.69
N GLY A 110 -7.99 -12.90 20.77
CA GLY A 110 -7.73 -12.38 22.12
C GLY A 110 -6.46 -13.00 22.71
N ASP A 111 -5.47 -12.17 23.06
CA ASP A 111 -4.18 -12.60 23.61
C ASP A 111 -3.50 -13.71 22.78
N GLY A 112 -3.59 -13.62 21.45
CA GLY A 112 -3.04 -14.58 20.49
C GLY A 112 -3.89 -15.84 20.25
N ALA A 113 -5.02 -16.02 20.93
CA ALA A 113 -5.94 -17.12 20.70
C ALA A 113 -7.13 -16.68 19.84
N ARG A 114 -7.50 -17.47 18.80
CA ARG A 114 -8.70 -17.22 17.98
C ARG A 114 -9.95 -17.42 18.83
N LEU A 115 -10.70 -16.35 19.04
CA LEU A 115 -11.96 -16.36 19.80
C LEU A 115 -13.16 -16.63 18.88
N TRP A 116 -13.09 -16.14 17.63
CA TRP A 116 -14.19 -16.30 16.68
C TRP A 116 -13.69 -16.14 15.25
N SER A 117 -14.45 -16.72 14.29
CA SER A 117 -14.29 -16.54 12.88
C SER A 117 -15.65 -16.57 12.18
N SER A 118 -15.84 -15.75 11.16
CA SER A 118 -17.01 -15.81 10.30
C SER A 118 -17.03 -17.05 9.40
N GLY A 119 -15.86 -17.71 9.18
CA GLY A 119 -15.63 -18.48 7.99
C GLY A 119 -15.71 -17.57 6.76
N ILE A 120 -15.67 -18.16 5.58
CA ILE A 120 -15.76 -17.39 4.33
C ILE A 120 -17.13 -16.72 4.22
N VAL A 121 -17.15 -15.42 3.94
CA VAL A 121 -18.31 -14.61 3.57
C VAL A 121 -18.12 -14.08 2.16
N LYS A 122 -19.20 -13.94 1.41
CA LYS A 122 -19.20 -13.50 0.02
C LYS A 122 -20.00 -12.23 -0.15
N ALA A 123 -19.72 -11.48 -1.22
CA ALA A 123 -20.55 -10.33 -1.59
C ALA A 123 -22.02 -10.74 -1.71
N GLY A 124 -22.92 -9.97 -1.07
CA GLY A 124 -24.36 -10.22 -1.03
C GLY A 124 -24.83 -11.22 0.03
N ASP A 125 -23.92 -11.85 0.81
CA ASP A 125 -24.31 -12.65 1.97
C ASP A 125 -24.95 -11.76 3.06
N ALA A 126 -25.91 -12.32 3.79
CA ALA A 126 -26.47 -11.64 4.95
C ALA A 126 -25.39 -11.39 6.03
N PRO A 127 -25.51 -10.28 6.81
CA PRO A 127 -24.53 -9.99 7.85
C PRO A 127 -24.43 -11.11 8.87
N LYS A 128 -23.20 -11.45 9.29
CA LYS A 128 -22.96 -12.45 10.33
C LYS A 128 -22.72 -11.78 11.68
N LEU A 129 -23.40 -12.27 12.71
CA LEU A 129 -23.19 -11.79 14.08
C LEU A 129 -21.90 -12.37 14.64
N CYS A 130 -20.98 -11.49 14.98
CA CYS A 130 -19.85 -11.77 15.86
C CYS A 130 -20.23 -11.45 17.30
N SER A 131 -20.04 -12.38 18.24
CA SER A 131 -20.24 -12.15 19.67
C SER A 131 -19.26 -13.00 20.46
N VAL A 132 -18.35 -12.35 21.18
CA VAL A 132 -17.31 -13.02 21.98
C VAL A 132 -17.19 -12.43 23.37
N SER A 133 -16.87 -13.29 24.36
CA SER A 133 -16.45 -12.85 25.70
C SER A 133 -15.04 -12.32 25.64
N LEU A 134 -14.78 -11.20 26.31
CA LEU A 134 -13.45 -10.60 26.48
C LEU A 134 -12.99 -10.58 27.94
N ASP A 135 -13.61 -11.41 28.80
CA ASP A 135 -13.23 -11.44 30.21
C ASP A 135 -11.78 -11.90 30.37
N GLY A 136 -10.97 -11.04 31.00
CA GLY A 136 -9.53 -11.29 31.19
C GLY A 136 -8.66 -10.98 29.97
N VAL A 137 -9.21 -10.77 28.77
CA VAL A 137 -8.43 -10.47 27.56
C VAL A 137 -7.74 -9.11 27.69
N LYS A 138 -6.43 -9.09 27.45
CA LYS A 138 -5.61 -7.89 27.53
C LYS A 138 -5.45 -7.19 26.19
N ARG A 139 -5.35 -7.96 25.11
CA ARG A 139 -5.19 -7.48 23.74
C ARG A 139 -6.23 -8.16 22.85
N LEU A 140 -7.00 -7.36 22.13
CA LEU A 140 -7.95 -7.79 21.11
C LEU A 140 -7.40 -7.43 19.73
N GLU A 141 -7.47 -8.37 18.78
CA GLU A 141 -7.13 -8.15 17.38
C GLU A 141 -8.35 -8.47 16.52
N LEU A 142 -8.69 -7.53 15.62
CA LEU A 142 -9.74 -7.68 14.63
C LEU A 142 -9.09 -7.74 13.25
N ILE A 143 -9.31 -8.81 12.52
CA ILE A 143 -8.66 -9.09 11.24
C ILE A 143 -9.73 -9.36 10.18
N VAL A 144 -9.55 -8.81 8.99
CA VAL A 144 -10.22 -9.25 7.77
C VAL A 144 -9.16 -9.84 6.86
N ALA A 145 -9.21 -11.14 6.66
CA ALA A 145 -8.38 -11.85 5.70
C ALA A 145 -9.10 -11.94 4.36
N ASP A 146 -8.35 -12.11 3.26
CA ASP A 146 -8.95 -12.51 2.00
C ASP A 146 -9.58 -13.91 2.13
N GLY A 147 -10.59 -14.20 1.34
CA GLY A 147 -11.26 -15.49 1.35
C GLY A 147 -10.48 -16.62 0.66
N GLY A 148 -9.24 -16.35 0.21
CA GLY A 148 -8.40 -17.26 -0.55
C GLY A 148 -8.50 -17.06 -2.08
N ASP A 149 -9.23 -16.04 -2.54
CA ASP A 149 -9.39 -15.65 -3.95
C ASP A 149 -8.64 -14.35 -4.30
N GLY A 150 -7.87 -13.82 -3.34
CA GLY A 150 -7.10 -12.58 -3.42
C GLY A 150 -7.87 -11.36 -2.95
N PRO A 151 -7.19 -10.26 -2.61
CA PRO A 151 -7.80 -9.12 -1.91
C PRO A 151 -8.53 -8.13 -2.84
N TYR A 152 -8.89 -8.54 -4.06
CA TYR A 152 -9.53 -7.63 -5.02
C TYR A 152 -11.01 -7.43 -4.73
N TYR A 153 -11.41 -6.15 -4.53
CA TYR A 153 -12.78 -5.76 -4.20
C TYR A 153 -13.29 -6.27 -2.85
N ASP A 154 -12.42 -6.58 -1.90
CA ASP A 154 -12.81 -7.05 -0.57
C ASP A 154 -13.20 -5.89 0.35
N HIS A 155 -14.21 -5.11 -0.03
CA HIS A 155 -14.75 -4.05 0.81
C HIS A 155 -15.55 -4.68 1.94
N ALA A 156 -15.08 -4.53 3.16
CA ALA A 156 -15.52 -5.28 4.33
C ALA A 156 -15.92 -4.35 5.47
N ASP A 157 -17.00 -4.72 6.18
CA ASP A 157 -17.54 -3.89 7.24
C ASP A 157 -17.55 -4.61 8.59
N TRP A 158 -17.05 -3.91 9.62
CA TRP A 158 -17.34 -4.17 11.02
C TRP A 158 -18.49 -3.27 11.44
N ALA A 159 -19.73 -3.62 11.09
CA ALA A 159 -20.92 -2.84 11.37
C ALA A 159 -21.40 -3.06 12.82
N ASP A 160 -21.96 -2.04 13.47
CA ASP A 160 -22.41 -2.04 14.86
C ASP A 160 -21.39 -2.62 15.85
N ALA A 161 -20.11 -2.44 15.54
CA ALA A 161 -19.00 -3.00 16.29
C ALA A 161 -18.75 -2.25 17.60
N LYS A 162 -18.86 -2.98 18.73
CA LYS A 162 -18.74 -2.39 20.07
C LYS A 162 -18.13 -3.33 21.09
N ILE A 163 -17.42 -2.72 22.04
CA ILE A 163 -16.86 -3.36 23.22
C ILE A 163 -17.64 -2.91 24.44
N ILE A 164 -18.11 -3.82 25.26
CA ILE A 164 -18.64 -3.52 26.60
C ILE A 164 -17.46 -3.52 27.56
N SER A 165 -17.24 -2.42 28.25
CA SER A 165 -16.09 -2.22 29.15
C SER A 165 -16.48 -2.15 30.63
N LYS A 166 -15.52 -2.48 31.53
CA LYS A 166 -15.59 -2.31 32.97
C LYS A 166 -14.94 -0.97 33.34
N GLY A 167 -15.74 0.13 33.33
CA GLY A 167 -15.28 1.46 33.76
C GLY A 167 -14.39 2.25 32.81
N LYS A 168 -14.09 1.74 31.60
CA LYS A 168 -13.33 2.44 30.56
C LYS A 168 -14.29 3.06 29.53
N LYS A 169 -14.05 4.31 29.14
CA LYS A 169 -14.82 5.01 28.09
C LYS A 169 -14.17 4.94 26.71
N SER A 170 -12.92 4.49 26.64
CA SER A 170 -12.16 4.26 25.41
C SER A 170 -11.01 3.32 25.67
N PHE A 171 -10.43 2.75 24.60
CA PHE A 171 -9.27 1.89 24.61
C PHE A 171 -8.23 2.39 23.61
N PRO A 172 -6.92 2.35 23.95
CA PRO A 172 -5.87 2.65 23.00
C PRO A 172 -5.85 1.60 21.87
N THR A 173 -5.66 2.06 20.67
CA THR A 173 -5.30 1.21 19.54
C THR A 173 -3.79 1.13 19.43
N LEU A 174 -3.29 -0.02 19.04
CA LEU A 174 -1.88 -0.27 18.88
C LEU A 174 -1.58 -0.35 17.40
N LYS A 175 -0.55 0.37 16.96
CA LYS A 175 0.01 0.09 15.64
C LYS A 175 0.46 -1.37 15.63
N PHE A 176 0.07 -2.08 14.57
CA PHE A 176 0.64 -3.39 14.32
C PHE A 176 2.15 -3.17 14.09
N ILE A 177 2.93 -3.58 15.07
CA ILE A 177 4.36 -3.72 14.86
C ILE A 177 4.47 -5.04 14.13
N ALA A 178 4.62 -4.99 12.81
CA ALA A 178 5.01 -6.17 12.06
C ALA A 178 6.18 -6.79 12.83
N THR A 179 6.05 -8.04 13.20
CA THR A 179 7.20 -8.83 13.68
C THR A 179 8.32 -8.56 12.69
N GLU A 180 9.52 -8.22 13.19
CA GLU A 180 10.70 -7.98 12.33
C GLU A 180 10.60 -8.88 11.10
N PRO A 181 10.57 -8.32 9.88
CA PRO A 181 10.36 -9.12 8.69
C PRO A 181 11.41 -10.22 8.66
N TYR A 182 10.98 -11.48 8.57
CA TYR A 182 11.91 -12.60 8.48
C TYR A 182 12.70 -12.49 7.17
N ILE A 183 13.91 -11.95 7.29
CA ILE A 183 14.80 -11.76 6.14
C ILE A 183 15.43 -13.11 5.81
N LEU A 184 14.95 -13.73 4.74
CA LEU A 184 15.46 -15.03 4.23
C LEU A 184 16.90 -14.95 3.70
N THR A 185 17.38 -13.76 3.33
CA THR A 185 18.70 -13.57 2.74
C THR A 185 19.67 -12.97 3.76
N PRO A 186 20.93 -13.41 3.81
CA PRO A 186 21.93 -12.78 4.67
C PRO A 186 22.12 -11.31 4.27
N PRO A 187 22.52 -10.45 5.23
CA PRO A 187 22.86 -9.07 4.92
C PRO A 187 23.97 -8.99 3.86
N ALA A 188 23.95 -7.95 3.05
CA ALA A 188 24.99 -7.72 2.06
C ALA A 188 26.38 -7.60 2.74
N PRO A 189 27.44 -8.21 2.18
CA PRO A 189 28.78 -8.09 2.73
C PRO A 189 29.25 -6.62 2.70
N ALA A 190 30.15 -6.28 3.64
CA ALA A 190 30.75 -4.94 3.71
C ALA A 190 31.63 -4.60 2.47
N THR A 191 32.17 -5.64 1.81
CA THR A 191 32.90 -5.48 0.52
C THR A 191 31.93 -5.13 -0.61
N PRO A 192 32.35 -4.34 -1.61
CA PRO A 192 31.51 -4.03 -2.76
C PRO A 192 31.04 -5.28 -3.51
N ARG A 193 29.80 -5.25 -4.00
CA ARG A 193 29.24 -6.21 -4.94
C ARG A 193 28.39 -5.45 -5.95
N ILE A 194 28.71 -5.55 -7.24
CA ILE A 194 27.92 -4.94 -8.31
C ILE A 194 26.75 -5.86 -8.66
N ASN A 195 25.54 -5.35 -8.55
CA ASN A 195 24.27 -6.00 -8.83
C ASN A 195 23.67 -5.47 -10.16
N GLY A 196 22.42 -5.78 -10.45
CA GLY A 196 21.69 -5.24 -11.59
C GLY A 196 22.00 -5.95 -12.92
N ALA A 197 21.58 -5.33 -14.02
CA ALA A 197 21.69 -5.89 -15.35
C ALA A 197 23.14 -5.93 -15.85
N SER A 198 23.52 -6.97 -16.59
CA SER A 198 24.83 -7.06 -17.30
C SER A 198 24.75 -6.67 -18.77
N VAL A 199 23.56 -6.31 -19.24
CA VAL A 199 23.32 -5.79 -20.59
C VAL A 199 22.32 -4.65 -20.53
N PHE A 200 22.56 -3.62 -21.35
CA PHE A 200 21.68 -2.47 -21.45
C PHE A 200 21.53 -2.04 -22.91
N GLY A 201 20.29 -1.83 -23.35
CA GLY A 201 19.96 -1.42 -24.71
C GLY A 201 19.55 0.05 -24.78
N VAL A 202 19.97 0.76 -25.83
CA VAL A 202 19.59 2.15 -26.10
C VAL A 202 19.56 2.41 -27.61
N ARG A 203 18.66 3.27 -28.09
CA ARG A 203 18.67 3.71 -29.49
C ARG A 203 19.72 4.79 -29.72
N PRO A 204 20.31 4.85 -30.93
CA PRO A 204 21.20 5.97 -31.28
C PRO A 204 20.48 7.31 -31.12
N GLY A 205 21.16 8.27 -30.48
CA GLY A 205 20.60 9.60 -30.26
C GLY A 205 19.66 9.74 -29.06
N SER A 206 19.19 8.64 -28.44
CA SER A 206 18.38 8.69 -27.23
C SER A 206 19.21 9.00 -25.98
N PRO A 207 18.62 9.63 -24.94
CA PRO A 207 19.29 9.80 -23.66
C PRO A 207 19.69 8.45 -23.07
N PHE A 208 20.91 8.37 -22.58
CA PHE A 208 21.44 7.21 -21.87
C PHE A 208 21.46 7.49 -20.38
N GLN A 209 20.87 6.60 -19.58
CA GLN A 209 20.95 6.64 -18.13
C GLN A 209 21.04 5.21 -17.59
N TYR A 210 22.12 4.91 -16.88
CA TYR A 210 22.36 3.61 -16.25
C TYR A 210 22.99 3.81 -14.87
N GLN A 211 22.32 3.30 -13.82
CA GLN A 211 22.81 3.31 -12.46
C GLN A 211 23.61 2.04 -12.17
N ILE A 212 24.86 2.16 -11.76
CA ILE A 212 25.62 1.04 -11.22
C ILE A 212 25.04 0.70 -9.85
N ALA A 213 24.23 -0.34 -9.80
CA ALA A 213 23.68 -0.85 -8.55
C ALA A 213 24.78 -1.62 -7.81
N ALA A 214 25.17 -1.19 -6.61
CA ALA A 214 26.18 -1.87 -5.82
C ALA A 214 25.84 -1.85 -4.32
N THR A 215 25.94 -3.02 -3.70
CA THR A 215 25.88 -3.20 -2.25
C THR A 215 27.29 -3.18 -1.65
N GLY A 216 27.40 -2.89 -0.35
CA GLY A 216 28.65 -2.78 0.41
C GLY A 216 28.68 -1.51 1.25
N ASP A 217 29.65 -1.39 2.15
CA ASP A 217 29.79 -0.23 3.02
C ASP A 217 30.00 1.06 2.23
N ARG A 218 29.42 2.14 2.68
CA ARG A 218 29.61 3.49 2.17
C ARG A 218 30.67 4.25 3.01
N PRO A 219 31.44 5.20 2.46
CA PRO A 219 31.39 5.71 1.09
C PRO A 219 31.96 4.74 0.07
N MET A 220 31.44 4.79 -1.17
CA MET A 220 31.88 3.97 -2.29
C MET A 220 32.21 4.87 -3.49
N ARG A 221 33.22 4.49 -4.27
CA ARG A 221 33.60 5.15 -5.51
C ARG A 221 33.35 4.23 -6.69
N PHE A 222 32.94 4.81 -7.81
CA PHE A 222 32.63 4.10 -9.03
C PHE A 222 33.51 4.54 -10.18
N ALA A 223 33.80 3.59 -11.06
CA ALA A 223 34.49 3.85 -12.34
C ALA A 223 33.94 2.92 -13.43
N ALA A 224 34.20 3.26 -14.67
CA ALA A 224 33.84 2.45 -15.82
C ALA A 224 34.98 2.52 -16.85
N GLU A 225 35.62 1.38 -17.10
CA GLU A 225 36.67 1.25 -18.11
C GLU A 225 36.07 0.85 -19.45
N GLY A 226 36.56 1.45 -20.54
CA GLY A 226 36.04 1.20 -21.88
C GLY A 226 34.71 1.89 -22.17
N LEU A 227 34.36 2.92 -21.40
CA LEU A 227 33.11 3.68 -21.61
C LEU A 227 33.15 4.37 -22.98
N PRO A 228 32.16 4.16 -23.87
CA PRO A 228 32.17 4.74 -25.21
C PRO A 228 32.04 6.27 -25.18
N ALA A 229 32.60 6.93 -26.17
CA ALA A 229 32.54 8.39 -26.30
C ALA A 229 31.08 8.88 -26.33
N GLY A 230 30.81 9.93 -25.57
CA GLY A 230 29.46 10.49 -25.38
C GLY A 230 28.76 10.01 -24.10
N LEU A 231 29.37 9.09 -23.34
CA LEU A 231 28.90 8.71 -22.01
C LEU A 231 29.92 9.14 -20.95
N GLU A 232 29.40 9.53 -19.79
CA GLU A 232 30.16 9.94 -18.62
C GLU A 232 29.63 9.26 -17.36
N ILE A 233 30.54 8.98 -16.40
CA ILE A 233 30.17 8.40 -15.10
C ILE A 233 30.38 9.41 -13.98
N HIS A 234 29.40 9.49 -13.07
CA HIS A 234 29.57 10.22 -11.82
C HIS A 234 30.23 9.31 -10.77
N PRO A 235 31.45 9.67 -10.27
CA PRO A 235 32.27 8.75 -9.50
C PRO A 235 31.75 8.46 -8.09
N GLU A 236 30.82 9.25 -7.55
CA GLU A 236 30.25 9.07 -6.21
C GLU A 236 28.92 8.33 -6.23
N THR A 237 28.12 8.56 -7.28
CA THR A 237 26.80 7.93 -7.39
C THR A 237 26.81 6.67 -8.24
N GLY A 238 27.79 6.52 -9.16
CA GLY A 238 27.81 5.43 -10.13
C GLY A 238 26.80 5.59 -11.27
N LEU A 239 26.22 6.80 -11.41
CA LEU A 239 25.30 7.10 -12.50
C LEU A 239 26.08 7.35 -13.80
N ILE A 240 25.79 6.60 -14.85
CA ILE A 240 26.29 6.78 -16.20
C ILE A 240 25.22 7.48 -17.02
N THR A 241 25.57 8.64 -17.60
CA THR A 241 24.66 9.45 -18.43
C THR A 241 25.32 9.86 -19.73
N GLY A 242 24.54 10.40 -20.65
CA GLY A 242 25.05 10.95 -21.93
C GLY A 242 24.18 10.50 -23.11
N LYS A 243 24.83 10.34 -24.26
CA LYS A 243 24.17 9.96 -25.51
C LYS A 243 25.12 9.25 -26.46
N LEU A 244 24.71 8.10 -26.97
CA LEU A 244 25.41 7.39 -28.04
C LEU A 244 24.77 7.74 -29.38
N THR A 245 25.57 8.20 -30.34
CA THR A 245 25.10 8.62 -31.68
C THR A 245 25.27 7.54 -32.74
N LYS A 246 26.10 6.53 -32.48
CA LYS A 246 26.40 5.45 -33.42
C LYS A 246 25.97 4.12 -32.89
N ALA A 247 25.27 3.35 -33.74
CA ALA A 247 24.91 1.97 -33.43
C ALA A 247 26.18 1.10 -33.23
N GLY A 248 26.10 0.13 -32.33
CA GLY A 248 27.19 -0.81 -32.05
C GLY A 248 27.01 -1.49 -30.70
N THR A 249 27.90 -2.44 -30.43
CA THR A 249 28.00 -3.15 -29.15
C THR A 249 29.31 -2.73 -28.46
N PHE A 250 29.18 -2.34 -27.19
CA PHE A 250 30.32 -1.86 -26.39
C PHE A 250 30.44 -2.70 -25.12
N GLU A 251 31.63 -3.18 -24.83
CA GLU A 251 31.98 -3.88 -23.59
C GLU A 251 32.61 -2.87 -22.61
N VAL A 252 32.00 -2.72 -21.45
CA VAL A 252 32.44 -1.80 -20.40
C VAL A 252 32.72 -2.61 -19.13
N VAL A 253 33.82 -2.33 -18.44
CA VAL A 253 34.09 -2.90 -17.11
C VAL A 253 33.67 -1.89 -16.05
N LEU A 254 32.61 -2.18 -15.36
CA LEU A 254 32.12 -1.41 -14.21
C LEU A 254 32.95 -1.73 -12.97
N GLN A 255 33.29 -0.72 -12.19
CA GLN A 255 34.06 -0.86 -10.94
C GLN A 255 33.33 -0.17 -9.79
N ALA A 256 33.30 -0.83 -8.62
CA ALA A 256 32.83 -0.25 -7.35
C ALA A 256 33.89 -0.52 -6.28
N LYS A 257 34.33 0.51 -5.56
CA LYS A 257 35.43 0.43 -4.57
C LYS A 257 35.07 1.14 -3.28
N ASN A 258 35.33 0.49 -2.16
CA ASN A 258 35.33 1.09 -0.83
C ASN A 258 36.57 0.71 -0.03
N VAL A 259 36.64 1.07 1.27
CA VAL A 259 37.79 0.75 2.14
C VAL A 259 37.99 -0.75 2.37
N LYS A 260 37.00 -1.59 2.09
CA LYS A 260 37.03 -3.04 2.29
C LYS A 260 37.40 -3.82 1.03
N GLY A 261 37.40 -3.20 -0.16
CA GLY A 261 37.77 -3.88 -1.39
C GLY A 261 37.21 -3.22 -2.65
N THR A 262 37.34 -3.96 -3.75
CA THR A 262 36.90 -3.56 -5.09
C THR A 262 36.10 -4.71 -5.71
N ALA A 263 35.02 -4.38 -6.41
CA ALA A 263 34.29 -5.31 -7.27
C ALA A 263 34.27 -4.81 -8.70
N GLU A 264 34.30 -5.75 -9.64
CA GLU A 264 34.22 -5.48 -11.07
C GLU A 264 33.09 -6.31 -11.70
N ARG A 265 32.50 -5.77 -12.75
CA ARG A 265 31.48 -6.47 -13.54
C ARG A 265 31.46 -5.94 -14.97
N LYS A 266 31.34 -6.85 -15.92
CA LYS A 266 31.15 -6.49 -17.33
C LYS A 266 29.72 -6.02 -17.57
N LEU A 267 29.57 -4.93 -18.30
CA LEU A 267 28.34 -4.42 -18.86
C LEU A 267 28.47 -4.39 -20.37
N ARG A 268 27.55 -5.04 -21.08
CA ARG A 268 27.44 -4.93 -22.53
C ARG A 268 26.38 -3.87 -22.86
N ILE A 269 26.77 -2.81 -23.57
CA ILE A 269 25.84 -1.79 -24.06
C ILE A 269 25.56 -2.08 -25.54
N GLU A 270 24.28 -2.28 -25.86
CA GLU A 270 23.76 -2.44 -27.21
C GLU A 270 23.13 -1.11 -27.67
N CYS A 271 23.79 -0.41 -28.59
CA CYS A 271 23.20 0.78 -29.19
C CYS A 271 22.58 0.42 -30.55
N GLY A 272 21.25 0.40 -30.66
CA GLY A 272 20.53 -0.07 -31.85
C GLY A 272 19.03 -0.22 -31.58
N ASP A 273 18.37 -1.10 -32.36
CA ASP A 273 16.93 -1.28 -32.29
C ASP A 273 16.48 -2.15 -31.10
N ARG A 274 17.37 -2.93 -30.51
CA ARG A 274 17.08 -3.76 -29.34
C ARG A 274 17.33 -2.99 -28.06
N ILE A 275 16.27 -2.62 -27.34
CA ILE A 275 16.34 -1.73 -26.18
C ILE A 275 15.93 -2.39 -24.86
N ALA A 276 14.88 -3.19 -24.80
CA ALA A 276 14.38 -3.81 -23.57
C ALA A 276 15.03 -5.20 -23.35
N LEU A 277 16.34 -5.22 -23.09
CA LEU A 277 17.13 -6.44 -23.04
C LEU A 277 17.04 -7.20 -21.70
N THR A 278 16.50 -6.55 -20.66
CA THR A 278 16.18 -7.13 -19.36
C THR A 278 14.84 -6.61 -18.89
N PRO A 279 14.07 -7.39 -18.09
CA PRO A 279 12.86 -6.90 -17.47
C PRO A 279 13.14 -5.67 -16.59
N PRO A 280 12.25 -4.64 -16.62
CA PRO A 280 12.38 -3.52 -15.70
C PRO A 280 12.15 -4.00 -14.26
N MET A 281 13.03 -3.61 -13.35
CA MET A 281 12.87 -3.83 -11.91
C MET A 281 12.52 -2.51 -11.24
N GLY A 282 11.39 -2.46 -10.55
CA GLY A 282 10.94 -1.22 -9.96
C GLY A 282 9.62 -1.34 -9.20
N TRP A 283 9.07 -0.19 -8.91
CA TRP A 283 7.81 -0.02 -8.20
C TRP A 283 6.74 0.52 -9.15
N ASN A 284 5.49 0.12 -8.91
CA ASN A 284 4.31 0.57 -9.64
C ASN A 284 3.28 1.12 -8.65
N SER A 285 2.63 2.22 -8.99
CA SER A 285 1.77 2.96 -8.07
C SER A 285 0.42 2.29 -7.77
N TRP A 286 -0.05 1.35 -8.62
CA TRP A 286 -1.42 0.85 -8.54
C TRP A 286 -1.79 0.24 -7.20
N ASN A 287 -1.04 -0.76 -6.77
CA ASN A 287 -1.35 -1.48 -5.52
C ASN A 287 -1.14 -0.65 -4.24
N CYS A 288 -0.43 0.50 -4.34
CA CYS A 288 -0.24 1.39 -3.20
C CYS A 288 -1.29 2.50 -3.13
N PHE A 289 -1.68 3.05 -4.27
CA PHE A 289 -2.45 4.30 -4.31
C PHE A 289 -3.68 4.23 -5.20
N GLY A 290 -3.81 3.25 -6.10
CA GLY A 290 -4.94 3.16 -7.03
C GLY A 290 -5.21 4.49 -7.71
N HIS A 291 -6.46 4.93 -7.67
CA HIS A 291 -6.91 6.20 -8.25
C HIS A 291 -6.42 7.46 -7.51
N GLU A 292 -5.88 7.31 -6.31
CA GLU A 292 -5.38 8.42 -5.50
C GLU A 292 -3.90 8.76 -5.77
N VAL A 293 -3.30 8.19 -6.81
CA VAL A 293 -1.93 8.49 -7.21
C VAL A 293 -1.75 9.97 -7.54
N SER A 294 -0.63 10.57 -7.12
CA SER A 294 -0.29 11.95 -7.40
C SER A 294 1.21 12.13 -7.60
N ALA A 295 1.60 13.23 -8.24
CA ALA A 295 3.02 13.56 -8.44
C ALA A 295 3.82 13.56 -7.14
N GLU A 296 3.23 14.05 -6.03
CA GLU A 296 3.91 14.07 -4.74
C GLU A 296 4.06 12.65 -4.15
N LYS A 297 3.04 11.79 -4.23
CA LYS A 297 3.12 10.39 -3.81
C LYS A 297 4.18 9.62 -4.62
N VAL A 298 4.27 9.89 -5.93
CA VAL A 298 5.31 9.30 -6.80
C VAL A 298 6.71 9.78 -6.42
N LYS A 299 6.89 11.06 -6.12
CA LYS A 299 8.17 11.59 -5.60
C LYS A 299 8.56 10.95 -4.27
N GLN A 300 7.59 10.72 -3.38
CA GLN A 300 7.84 10.03 -2.11
C GLN A 300 8.29 8.58 -2.34
N ALA A 301 7.65 7.84 -3.26
CA ALA A 301 8.08 6.50 -3.62
C ALA A 301 9.49 6.48 -4.23
N ALA A 302 9.83 7.45 -5.07
CA ALA A 302 11.17 7.58 -5.63
C ALA A 302 12.23 7.83 -4.53
N ARG A 303 11.96 8.72 -3.57
CA ARG A 303 12.84 8.93 -2.40
C ARG A 303 12.98 7.66 -1.58
N ALA A 304 11.87 6.97 -1.28
CA ALA A 304 11.88 5.73 -0.51
C ALA A 304 12.69 4.62 -1.19
N MET A 305 12.69 4.54 -2.54
CA MET A 305 13.53 3.61 -3.31
C MET A 305 15.02 3.84 -3.06
N ILE A 306 15.44 5.11 -2.95
CA ILE A 306 16.83 5.48 -2.65
C ILE A 306 17.15 5.23 -1.16
N GLU A 307 16.32 5.72 -0.25
CA GLU A 307 16.53 5.69 1.20
C GLU A 307 16.52 4.28 1.77
N SER A 308 15.67 3.39 1.24
CA SER A 308 15.64 1.97 1.60
C SER A 308 16.85 1.18 1.08
N GLY A 309 17.61 1.75 0.13
CA GLY A 309 18.74 1.07 -0.51
C GLY A 309 18.34 0.06 -1.58
N LEU A 310 17.07 -0.06 -1.96
CA LEU A 310 16.61 -0.95 -3.03
C LEU A 310 17.33 -0.68 -4.36
N VAL A 311 17.65 0.57 -4.63
CA VAL A 311 18.44 0.97 -5.82
C VAL A 311 19.79 0.25 -5.89
N ASN A 312 20.40 -0.08 -4.76
CA ASN A 312 21.68 -0.80 -4.69
C ASN A 312 21.56 -2.27 -5.13
N TYR A 313 20.34 -2.80 -5.24
CA TYR A 313 20.04 -4.14 -5.74
C TYR A 313 19.54 -4.16 -7.18
N GLY A 314 19.39 -2.98 -7.82
CA GLY A 314 18.98 -2.85 -9.22
C GLY A 314 17.51 -2.47 -9.42
N TRP A 315 16.79 -2.09 -8.35
CA TRP A 315 15.44 -1.53 -8.43
C TRP A 315 15.55 -0.06 -8.85
N THR A 316 15.24 0.23 -10.11
CA THR A 316 15.52 1.55 -10.70
C THR A 316 14.33 2.20 -11.39
N TYR A 317 13.20 1.49 -11.56
CA TYR A 317 12.03 2.04 -12.24
C TYR A 317 10.97 2.49 -11.22
N ILE A 318 10.43 3.69 -11.44
CA ILE A 318 9.26 4.25 -10.76
C ILE A 318 8.16 4.38 -11.81
N ASN A 319 7.15 3.51 -11.76
CA ASN A 319 6.08 3.50 -12.75
C ASN A 319 4.80 4.17 -12.21
N ILE A 320 4.31 5.16 -12.94
CA ILE A 320 3.03 5.81 -12.70
C ILE A 320 1.98 4.97 -13.44
N ASP A 321 1.10 4.31 -12.68
CA ASP A 321 0.01 3.51 -13.23
C ASP A 321 -1.16 4.40 -13.66
N ASP A 322 -2.33 3.81 -13.89
CA ASP A 322 -3.56 4.49 -14.30
C ASP A 322 -3.95 5.66 -13.39
N SER A 323 -4.76 6.57 -13.88
CA SER A 323 -5.32 7.72 -13.15
C SER A 323 -4.44 8.97 -13.06
N TRP A 324 -3.40 9.09 -13.89
CA TRP A 324 -2.71 10.36 -14.11
C TRP A 324 -3.43 11.24 -15.15
N GLN A 325 -4.22 10.64 -16.04
CA GLN A 325 -5.04 11.29 -17.06
C GLN A 325 -6.38 11.76 -16.48
N HIS A 326 -7.10 12.59 -17.22
CA HIS A 326 -8.49 12.91 -16.92
C HIS A 326 -9.41 11.72 -17.17
N HIS A 327 -10.42 11.56 -16.29
CA HIS A 327 -11.45 10.54 -16.35
C HIS A 327 -12.56 10.89 -17.37
N ARG A 328 -13.19 9.87 -17.97
CA ARG A 328 -14.30 10.02 -18.92
C ARG A 328 -15.52 10.74 -18.34
N ASP A 329 -15.76 10.64 -17.02
CA ASP A 329 -16.76 11.46 -16.34
C ASP A 329 -16.14 12.82 -15.99
N PRO A 330 -16.60 13.91 -16.62
CA PRO A 330 -16.07 15.25 -16.36
C PRO A 330 -16.38 15.76 -14.96
N ASN A 331 -17.32 15.12 -14.24
CA ASN A 331 -17.69 15.46 -12.87
C ASN A 331 -16.90 14.66 -11.80
N ASP A 332 -15.99 13.78 -12.22
CA ASP A 332 -15.09 13.12 -11.25
C ASP A 332 -14.33 14.20 -10.47
N ARG A 333 -14.40 14.15 -9.14
CA ARG A 333 -13.91 15.24 -8.27
C ARG A 333 -12.40 15.45 -8.33
N THR A 334 -11.65 14.41 -8.65
CA THR A 334 -10.18 14.41 -8.63
C THR A 334 -9.57 14.33 -10.02
N ARG A 335 -10.25 13.65 -10.95
CA ARG A 335 -9.76 13.34 -12.28
C ARG A 335 -10.63 13.91 -13.41
N GLY A 336 -11.77 14.54 -13.06
CA GLY A 336 -12.64 15.17 -14.06
C GLY A 336 -11.95 16.35 -14.74
N GLY A 337 -12.27 16.55 -16.04
CA GLY A 337 -11.72 17.65 -16.81
C GLY A 337 -11.71 17.39 -18.31
N ARG A 338 -11.05 18.28 -19.02
CA ARG A 338 -10.86 18.15 -20.47
C ARG A 338 -9.81 17.08 -20.75
N LEU A 339 -10.16 16.10 -21.59
CA LEU A 339 -9.32 14.92 -21.86
C LEU A 339 -8.06 15.24 -22.67
N ARG A 340 -8.22 16.07 -23.73
CA ARG A 340 -7.15 16.45 -24.65
C ARG A 340 -7.24 17.95 -24.98
N ASP A 341 -6.10 18.54 -25.30
CA ASP A 341 -6.01 19.95 -25.73
C ASP A 341 -6.50 20.12 -27.18
N ASP A 342 -6.38 21.34 -27.72
CA ASP A 342 -6.80 21.66 -29.11
C ASP A 342 -5.90 21.03 -30.17
N GLN A 343 -4.71 20.58 -29.78
CA GLN A 343 -3.77 19.86 -30.61
C GLN A 343 -3.92 18.33 -30.50
N GLY A 344 -4.80 17.83 -29.61
CA GLY A 344 -5.05 16.42 -29.40
C GLY A 344 -4.16 15.78 -28.34
N ASN A 345 -3.29 16.51 -27.65
CA ASN A 345 -2.42 15.97 -26.59
C ASN A 345 -3.24 15.67 -25.33
N ILE A 346 -2.93 14.56 -24.64
CA ILE A 346 -3.56 14.25 -23.35
C ILE A 346 -3.21 15.35 -22.33
N ILE A 347 -4.25 15.83 -21.63
CA ILE A 347 -4.07 16.73 -20.51
C ILE A 347 -3.97 15.88 -19.23
N PRO A 348 -2.85 15.95 -18.49
CA PRO A 348 -2.76 15.35 -17.16
C PRO A 348 -3.77 15.97 -16.20
N ASN A 349 -4.32 15.19 -15.27
CA ASN A 349 -5.24 15.73 -14.28
C ASN A 349 -4.54 16.60 -13.23
N ALA A 350 -5.31 17.23 -12.35
CA ALA A 350 -4.79 18.17 -11.34
C ALA A 350 -3.77 17.55 -10.35
N GLN A 351 -3.74 16.22 -10.22
CA GLN A 351 -2.76 15.50 -9.38
C GLN A 351 -1.35 15.48 -10.02
N PHE A 352 -1.26 15.76 -11.34
CA PHE A 352 -0.03 15.73 -12.12
C PHE A 352 0.15 17.03 -12.93
N PRO A 353 0.30 18.18 -12.28
CA PRO A 353 0.31 19.48 -12.96
C PRO A 353 1.55 19.70 -13.84
N ASP A 354 2.64 18.97 -13.60
CA ASP A 354 3.91 19.08 -14.34
C ASP A 354 4.57 17.70 -14.47
N MET A 355 4.23 16.98 -15.52
CA MET A 355 4.78 15.64 -15.82
C MET A 355 6.27 15.70 -16.16
N LYS A 356 6.69 16.72 -16.91
CA LYS A 356 8.10 16.90 -17.29
C LYS A 356 8.96 17.14 -16.04
N GLY A 357 8.55 18.04 -15.16
CA GLY A 357 9.26 18.32 -13.91
C GLY A 357 9.29 17.11 -12.96
N LEU A 358 8.22 16.30 -12.94
CA LEU A 358 8.19 15.04 -12.19
C LEU A 358 9.23 14.05 -12.74
N THR A 359 9.28 13.87 -14.07
CA THR A 359 10.25 12.98 -14.73
C THR A 359 11.69 13.44 -14.50
N ASP A 360 11.95 14.73 -14.67
CA ASP A 360 13.29 15.30 -14.43
C ASP A 360 13.74 15.11 -12.97
N TYR A 361 12.82 15.26 -12.02
CA TYR A 361 13.10 14.99 -10.61
C TYR A 361 13.50 13.53 -10.37
N ILE A 362 12.74 12.56 -10.92
CA ILE A 362 13.03 11.14 -10.77
C ILE A 362 14.38 10.79 -11.42
N HIS A 363 14.67 11.32 -12.60
CA HIS A 363 15.95 11.16 -13.27
C HIS A 363 17.13 11.75 -12.47
N SER A 364 16.91 12.88 -11.78
CA SER A 364 17.96 13.48 -10.91
C SER A 364 18.36 12.58 -9.75
N LEU A 365 17.49 11.64 -9.34
CA LEU A 365 17.77 10.60 -8.35
C LEU A 365 18.48 9.38 -8.95
N GLY A 366 18.78 9.36 -10.25
CA GLY A 366 19.36 8.21 -10.96
C GLY A 366 18.34 7.10 -11.29
N LEU A 367 17.04 7.34 -11.06
CA LEU A 367 15.97 6.42 -11.34
C LEU A 367 15.37 6.66 -12.73
N LYS A 368 14.67 5.66 -13.26
CA LYS A 368 13.89 5.72 -14.49
C LYS A 368 12.42 5.86 -14.17
N VAL A 369 11.65 6.45 -15.09
CA VAL A 369 10.23 6.68 -14.88
C VAL A 369 9.40 6.06 -15.99
N GLY A 370 8.37 5.31 -15.59
CA GLY A 370 7.38 4.76 -16.50
C GLY A 370 6.02 5.41 -16.35
N ILE A 371 5.17 5.20 -17.36
CA ILE A 371 3.80 5.68 -17.40
C ILE A 371 2.86 4.58 -17.88
N TYR A 372 1.58 4.74 -17.60
CA TYR A 372 0.52 3.82 -18.01
C TYR A 372 -0.39 4.43 -19.08
N SER A 373 -0.82 3.61 -20.05
CA SER A 373 -1.91 3.90 -20.96
C SER A 373 -2.60 2.62 -21.45
N SER A 374 -3.56 2.76 -22.36
CA SER A 374 -4.28 1.67 -23.02
C SER A 374 -4.48 1.99 -24.49
N PRO A 375 -4.45 1.00 -25.40
CA PRO A 375 -4.75 1.20 -26.81
C PRO A 375 -6.24 1.49 -27.07
N GLY A 376 -7.13 1.22 -26.14
CA GLY A 376 -8.54 1.54 -26.23
C GLY A 376 -8.84 3.04 -26.02
N PRO A 377 -10.10 3.49 -26.22
CA PRO A 377 -10.49 4.87 -25.93
C PRO A 377 -10.41 5.23 -24.46
N TRP A 378 -10.49 4.22 -23.57
CA TRP A 378 -10.43 4.38 -22.13
C TRP A 378 -9.45 3.39 -21.50
N THR A 379 -8.81 3.81 -20.42
CA THR A 379 -8.03 2.94 -19.54
C THR A 379 -8.95 2.04 -18.70
N CYS A 380 -8.40 1.07 -17.98
CA CYS A 380 -9.16 0.23 -17.05
C CYS A 380 -9.82 1.05 -15.93
N GLY A 381 -9.18 2.11 -15.46
CA GLY A 381 -9.72 3.08 -14.49
C GLY A 381 -10.64 4.14 -15.10
N GLY A 382 -11.03 4.00 -16.37
CA GLY A 382 -11.97 4.91 -17.04
C GLY A 382 -11.38 6.27 -17.44
N CYS A 383 -10.07 6.43 -17.42
CA CYS A 383 -9.38 7.61 -17.90
C CYS A 383 -9.17 7.56 -19.43
N VAL A 384 -8.73 8.66 -20.05
CA VAL A 384 -8.50 8.70 -21.50
C VAL A 384 -7.37 7.76 -21.90
N GLY A 385 -7.63 6.91 -22.90
CA GLY A 385 -6.66 6.04 -23.56
C GLY A 385 -6.08 6.64 -24.83
N SER A 386 -5.28 5.85 -25.55
CA SER A 386 -4.53 6.32 -26.73
C SER A 386 -5.20 6.05 -28.06
N TYR A 387 -6.41 5.48 -28.10
CA TYR A 387 -7.07 5.08 -29.34
C TYR A 387 -7.12 6.21 -30.37
N GLY A 388 -6.53 5.99 -31.56
CA GLY A 388 -6.41 6.95 -32.63
C GLY A 388 -5.38 8.06 -32.45
N TYR A 389 -4.62 8.04 -31.31
CA TYR A 389 -3.58 9.02 -30.97
C TYR A 389 -2.26 8.35 -30.54
N GLU A 390 -2.09 7.05 -30.83
CA GLU A 390 -0.99 6.24 -30.28
C GLU A 390 0.38 6.87 -30.54
N LYS A 391 0.60 7.33 -31.77
CA LYS A 391 1.87 7.97 -32.13
C LYS A 391 2.05 9.31 -31.42
N GLN A 392 1.03 10.13 -31.38
CA GLN A 392 1.07 11.46 -30.76
C GLN A 392 1.33 11.35 -29.25
N ASP A 393 0.63 10.42 -28.58
CA ASP A 393 0.82 10.18 -27.16
C ASP A 393 2.25 9.65 -26.87
N ALA A 394 2.75 8.74 -27.73
CA ALA A 394 4.13 8.23 -27.58
C ALA A 394 5.17 9.34 -27.79
N ASP A 395 4.97 10.25 -28.76
CA ASP A 395 5.86 11.40 -28.99
C ASP A 395 5.86 12.30 -27.71
N MET A 396 4.68 12.60 -27.16
CA MET A 396 4.52 13.40 -25.95
C MET A 396 5.19 12.74 -24.74
N TYR A 397 5.05 11.43 -24.57
CA TYR A 397 5.75 10.69 -23.49
C TYR A 397 7.27 10.80 -23.66
N GLY A 398 7.78 10.73 -24.89
CA GLY A 398 9.19 10.97 -25.21
C GLY A 398 9.66 12.38 -24.85
N GLU A 399 8.84 13.41 -25.14
CA GLU A 399 9.12 14.81 -24.77
C GLU A 399 9.15 15.02 -23.27
N TRP A 400 8.30 14.33 -22.51
CA TRP A 400 8.35 14.32 -21.03
C TRP A 400 9.57 13.54 -20.49
N GLY A 401 10.23 12.72 -21.32
CA GLY A 401 11.41 11.96 -20.96
C GLY A 401 11.09 10.61 -20.31
N LEU A 402 9.92 10.04 -20.57
CA LEU A 402 9.55 8.73 -19.99
C LEU A 402 10.36 7.59 -20.60
N ASP A 403 10.76 6.62 -19.75
CA ASP A 403 11.63 5.49 -20.12
C ASP A 403 10.85 4.21 -20.40
N TYR A 404 9.61 4.10 -19.94
CA TYR A 404 8.82 2.87 -19.97
C TYR A 404 7.34 3.17 -20.11
N LEU A 405 6.64 2.37 -20.88
CA LEU A 405 5.19 2.40 -21.02
C LEU A 405 4.60 1.05 -20.59
N LYS A 406 3.78 1.04 -19.55
CA LYS A 406 2.84 -0.04 -19.27
C LYS A 406 1.61 0.19 -20.14
N TYR A 407 1.33 -0.71 -21.08
CA TYR A 407 0.28 -0.56 -22.08
C TYR A 407 -0.73 -1.68 -21.93
N ASP A 408 -1.77 -1.42 -21.17
CA ASP A 408 -2.76 -2.40 -20.76
C ASP A 408 -3.90 -2.51 -21.80
N TRP A 409 -4.50 -3.68 -21.90
CA TRP A 409 -5.52 -3.98 -22.92
C TRP A 409 -6.94 -3.72 -22.41
N CYS A 410 -7.29 -2.45 -22.13
CA CYS A 410 -8.59 -2.04 -21.62
C CYS A 410 -9.47 -1.41 -22.71
N SER A 411 -10.78 -1.65 -22.64
CA SER A 411 -11.84 -1.05 -23.49
C SER A 411 -11.65 -1.16 -25.02
N TYR A 412 -10.71 -1.96 -25.50
CA TYR A 412 -10.42 -2.12 -26.92
C TYR A 412 -11.47 -3.00 -27.66
N GLY A 413 -12.14 -3.89 -26.96
CA GLY A 413 -13.11 -4.83 -27.55
C GLY A 413 -14.41 -4.19 -28.08
N GLY A 414 -14.58 -2.88 -27.92
CA GLY A 414 -15.74 -2.11 -28.41
C GLY A 414 -15.43 -1.16 -29.59
N VAL A 415 -14.24 -1.25 -30.18
CA VAL A 415 -13.76 -0.39 -31.29
C VAL A 415 -13.54 -1.19 -32.56
#